data_4f0f526b323c3f360373024948718dc4
#
_entry.id   4f0f526b323c3f360373024948718dc4
#
_cell.length_a   1.000
_cell.length_b   1.000
_cell.length_c   1.000
_cell.angle_alpha   90.00
_cell.angle_beta   90.00
_cell.angle_gamma   90.00
#
_symmetry.space_group_name_H-M   'P 1'
#
loop_
_entity.id
_entity.type
_entity.pdbx_description
1 polymer ?
#
loop_
_entity_poly.entity_id
_entity_poly.type
_entity_poly.pdbx_seq_one_letter_code
_entity_poly.pdbx_strand_id
1 'polypeptide(L)'
;MKRNLLILVLLLTSATGFAQPSNDKKNMENMESEKKNLVAFFSRADENYAVGYIEKGNTHIVSEMIAAETGADLFHIETEKPYPANYNQCIEVAKREKNANARPAVRGDVRVEDYDVIYLGYPNWWGEMPMAVYTFIEKHDWHGKTVVPFCTHEGSGLSGTERRVQSACEGAKVLKGLAVRGATAQNEPATALKAIMSWLKNTNL
;
A
#
# COMPACT_ATOMS: atom_id res chain seq x y z
N MET A 1 24.75 35.36 88.83
CA MET A 1 25.07 35.08 87.42
C MET A 1 24.84 33.58 87.21
N LYS A 2 23.66 33.22 86.62
CA LYS A 2 23.31 31.85 86.33
C LYS A 2 23.13 31.71 84.80
N ARG A 3 23.97 30.90 84.19
CA ARG A 3 23.90 30.57 82.73
C ARG A 3 22.95 29.44 82.55
N ASN A 4 21.82 29.71 81.87
CA ASN A 4 20.91 28.64 81.42
C ASN A 4 21.43 28.06 80.12
N LEU A 5 21.66 26.72 80.14
CA LEU A 5 22.04 25.93 78.99
C LEU A 5 20.74 25.36 78.34
N LEU A 6 20.41 25.84 77.15
CA LEU A 6 19.28 25.33 76.38
C LEU A 6 19.73 24.13 75.55
N ILE A 7 19.22 22.95 75.88
CA ILE A 7 19.48 21.72 75.11
C ILE A 7 18.44 21.69 73.95
N LEU A 8 18.92 21.78 72.72
CA LEU A 8 18.12 21.63 71.52
C LEU A 8 18.10 20.15 71.15
N VAL A 9 16.92 19.49 71.28
CA VAL A 9 16.72 18.12 70.83
C VAL A 9 16.32 18.16 69.36
N LEU A 10 17.19 17.69 68.46
CA LEU A 10 16.87 17.47 67.04
C LEU A 10 16.12 16.16 66.89
N LEU A 11 14.84 16.23 66.54
CA LEU A 11 14.04 15.08 66.08
C LEU A 11 14.34 14.85 64.60
N LEU A 12 15.08 13.81 64.26
CA LEU A 12 15.21 13.28 62.89
C LEU A 12 13.94 12.50 62.57
N THR A 13 13.08 13.08 61.75
CA THR A 13 12.00 12.35 61.06
C THR A 13 12.54 11.75 59.78
N SER A 14 12.72 10.46 59.75
CA SER A 14 13.03 9.70 58.54
C SER A 14 11.77 9.63 57.63
N ALA A 15 11.71 10.46 56.59
CA ALA A 15 10.73 10.36 55.54
C ALA A 15 11.13 9.20 54.59
N THR A 16 10.46 8.04 54.72
CA THR A 16 10.51 7.01 53.72
C THR A 16 9.72 7.47 52.51
N GLY A 17 10.43 7.99 51.54
CA GLY A 17 9.84 8.34 50.23
C GLY A 17 9.44 7.06 49.49
N PHE A 18 8.16 6.75 49.45
CA PHE A 18 7.63 5.82 48.47
C PHE A 18 7.78 6.51 47.09
N ALA A 19 8.71 6.00 46.26
CA ALA A 19 8.82 6.38 44.86
C ALA A 19 7.55 5.89 44.15
N GLN A 20 6.69 6.80 43.72
CA GLN A 20 5.64 6.49 42.77
C GLN A 20 6.29 6.04 41.46
N PRO A 21 5.79 4.93 40.85
CA PRO A 21 6.28 4.55 39.53
C PRO A 21 5.97 5.65 38.54
N SER A 22 7.02 6.12 37.87
CA SER A 22 6.94 7.20 36.89
C SER A 22 5.94 6.85 35.79
N ASN A 23 5.11 7.83 35.43
CA ASN A 23 4.11 7.75 34.33
C ASN A 23 4.75 7.45 32.96
N ASP A 24 6.07 7.41 32.87
CA ASP A 24 6.82 7.19 31.62
C ASP A 24 6.68 5.77 31.06
N LYS A 25 6.46 4.75 31.93
CA LYS A 25 6.20 3.38 31.46
C LYS A 25 4.84 3.22 30.80
N LYS A 26 3.84 3.98 31.21
CA LYS A 26 2.49 3.93 30.61
C LYS A 26 2.41 4.60 29.25
N ASN A 27 3.32 5.52 28.94
CA ASN A 27 3.41 6.16 27.62
C ASN A 27 4.20 5.33 26.60
N MET A 28 5.00 4.36 27.03
CA MET A 28 5.73 3.47 26.11
C MET A 28 4.92 2.25 25.64
N GLU A 29 3.86 1.86 26.36
CA GLU A 29 3.01 0.72 26.00
C GLU A 29 1.89 1.07 25.00
N ASN A 30 1.70 2.36 24.66
CA ASN A 30 0.67 2.83 23.73
C ASN A 30 1.24 3.40 22.42
N MET A 31 2.49 3.14 22.09
CA MET A 31 2.98 3.29 20.73
C MET A 31 2.59 2.02 19.94
N GLU A 32 1.32 1.94 19.55
CA GLU A 32 0.91 1.12 18.41
C GLU A 32 1.82 1.56 17.26
N SER A 33 2.74 0.72 16.82
CA SER A 33 3.65 1.08 15.74
C SER A 33 2.79 1.47 14.53
N GLU A 34 2.95 2.69 14.03
CA GLU A 34 2.22 3.12 12.83
C GLU A 34 2.43 2.06 11.74
N LYS A 35 1.32 1.57 11.18
CA LYS A 35 1.36 0.59 10.11
C LYS A 35 2.13 1.15 8.93
N LYS A 36 3.10 0.39 8.47
CA LYS A 36 3.89 0.78 7.32
C LYS A 36 3.17 0.35 6.04
N ASN A 37 2.87 1.31 5.19
CA ASN A 37 2.06 1.12 4.00
C ASN A 37 2.91 1.17 2.73
N LEU A 38 2.59 0.32 1.75
CA LEU A 38 3.19 0.30 0.41
C LEU A 38 2.09 0.37 -0.64
N VAL A 39 2.27 1.17 -1.67
CA VAL A 39 1.53 1.06 -2.94
C VAL A 39 2.45 0.42 -3.97
N ALA A 40 2.31 -0.88 -4.20
CA ALA A 40 2.99 -1.59 -5.28
C ALA A 40 2.06 -1.65 -6.49
N PHE A 41 2.51 -1.16 -7.65
CA PHE A 41 1.61 -1.05 -8.79
C PHE A 41 2.32 -1.26 -10.14
N PHE A 42 1.62 -1.88 -11.07
CA PHE A 42 1.99 -1.90 -12.49
C PHE A 42 1.18 -0.83 -13.23
N SER A 43 1.83 -0.09 -14.10
CA SER A 43 1.18 0.90 -14.96
C SER A 43 1.94 1.06 -16.27
N ARG A 44 1.27 1.55 -17.28
CA ARG A 44 1.86 1.81 -18.59
C ARG A 44 1.41 3.18 -19.11
N ALA A 45 2.38 3.97 -19.56
CA ALA A 45 2.18 5.18 -20.36
C ALA A 45 1.87 4.82 -21.83
N ASP A 46 2.14 5.73 -22.75
CA ASP A 46 1.97 5.60 -24.19
C ASP A 46 0.50 5.50 -24.67
N GLU A 47 0.26 4.82 -25.77
CA GLU A 47 -1.07 4.69 -26.34
C GLU A 47 -1.94 3.71 -25.55
N ASN A 48 -3.05 4.20 -25.00
CA ASN A 48 -3.98 3.42 -24.17
C ASN A 48 -5.41 3.52 -24.71
N TYR A 49 -6.22 2.51 -24.41
CA TYR A 49 -7.64 2.48 -24.78
C TYR A 49 -8.40 3.62 -24.12
N ALA A 50 -9.32 4.23 -24.83
CA ALA A 50 -10.20 5.33 -24.44
C ALA A 50 -9.52 6.67 -24.10
N VAL A 51 -8.25 6.70 -23.74
CA VAL A 51 -7.53 7.93 -23.35
C VAL A 51 -6.45 8.35 -24.38
N GLY A 52 -6.18 7.51 -25.38
CA GLY A 52 -5.16 7.77 -26.39
C GLY A 52 -3.74 7.73 -25.84
N TYR A 53 -2.87 8.58 -26.35
CA TYR A 53 -1.49 8.70 -25.85
C TYR A 53 -1.45 9.47 -24.54
N ILE A 54 -0.83 8.88 -23.53
CA ILE A 54 -0.67 9.45 -22.18
C ILE A 54 0.78 9.32 -21.71
N GLU A 55 1.29 10.35 -21.03
CA GLU A 55 2.64 10.36 -20.46
C GLU A 55 2.72 9.61 -19.14
N LYS A 56 1.63 9.60 -18.37
CA LYS A 56 1.50 8.89 -17.10
C LYS A 56 0.32 7.93 -17.16
N GLY A 57 0.57 6.65 -16.90
CA GLY A 57 -0.46 5.62 -16.98
C GLY A 57 -1.57 5.78 -15.94
N ASN A 58 -2.75 5.28 -16.25
CA ASN A 58 -3.95 5.42 -15.42
C ASN A 58 -3.75 4.87 -14.00
N THR A 59 -3.15 3.68 -13.88
CA THR A 59 -2.89 3.06 -12.57
C THR A 59 -1.88 3.87 -11.76
N HIS A 60 -0.88 4.48 -12.41
CA HIS A 60 0.12 5.34 -11.76
C HIS A 60 -0.55 6.55 -11.07
N ILE A 61 -1.48 7.23 -11.78
CA ILE A 61 -2.23 8.36 -11.22
C ILE A 61 -3.00 7.93 -9.97
N VAL A 62 -3.71 6.80 -10.05
CA VAL A 62 -4.47 6.27 -8.90
C VAL A 62 -3.54 5.88 -7.75
N SER A 63 -2.36 5.33 -8.05
CA SER A 63 -1.35 4.96 -7.05
C SER A 63 -0.82 6.17 -6.29
N GLU A 64 -0.50 7.26 -6.98
CA GLU A 64 -0.08 8.51 -6.35
C GLU A 64 -1.16 9.10 -5.43
N MET A 65 -2.44 9.04 -5.86
CA MET A 65 -3.56 9.49 -5.02
C MET A 65 -3.69 8.64 -3.75
N ILE A 66 -3.60 7.31 -3.86
CA ILE A 66 -3.65 6.41 -2.70
C ILE A 66 -2.47 6.68 -1.76
N ALA A 67 -1.26 6.81 -2.30
CA ALA A 67 -0.07 7.08 -1.51
C ALA A 67 -0.17 8.42 -0.75
N ALA A 68 -0.70 9.47 -1.39
CA ALA A 68 -0.91 10.77 -0.77
C ALA A 68 -1.92 10.71 0.40
N GLU A 69 -2.98 9.90 0.27
CA GLU A 69 -4.02 9.76 1.31
C GLU A 69 -3.62 8.82 2.46
N THR A 70 -2.64 7.93 2.24
CA THR A 70 -2.28 6.86 3.21
C THR A 70 -0.87 6.99 3.77
N GLY A 71 -0.07 7.94 3.27
CA GLY A 71 1.35 8.05 3.60
C GLY A 71 2.19 6.86 3.13
N ALA A 72 1.70 6.08 2.17
CA ALA A 72 2.37 4.88 1.69
C ALA A 72 3.59 5.20 0.82
N ASP A 73 4.62 4.35 0.92
CA ASP A 73 5.71 4.32 -0.06
C ASP A 73 5.19 3.84 -1.43
N LEU A 74 5.82 4.28 -2.52
CA LEU A 74 5.46 3.88 -3.88
C LEU A 74 6.51 2.94 -4.47
N PHE A 75 6.06 1.85 -5.07
CA PHE A 75 6.90 0.96 -5.88
C PHE A 75 6.23 0.67 -7.23
N HIS A 76 6.86 1.12 -8.33
CA HIS A 76 6.40 0.84 -9.68
C HIS A 76 6.95 -0.49 -10.17
N ILE A 77 6.07 -1.47 -10.39
CA ILE A 77 6.40 -2.76 -10.99
C ILE A 77 6.62 -2.55 -12.48
N GLU A 78 7.86 -2.47 -12.90
CA GLU A 78 8.24 -2.29 -14.30
C GLU A 78 8.86 -3.57 -14.87
N THR A 79 8.56 -3.87 -16.12
CA THR A 79 9.22 -4.99 -16.82
C THR A 79 10.59 -4.59 -17.33
N GLU A 80 11.55 -5.50 -17.33
CA GLU A 80 12.87 -5.27 -17.93
C GLU A 80 12.78 -4.95 -19.42
N LYS A 81 11.90 -5.66 -20.13
CA LYS A 81 11.55 -5.35 -21.51
C LYS A 81 10.23 -4.58 -21.53
N PRO A 82 10.24 -3.30 -21.89
CA PRO A 82 9.02 -2.49 -21.96
C PRO A 82 7.98 -3.09 -22.92
N TYR A 83 6.71 -2.93 -22.58
CA TYR A 83 5.64 -3.23 -23.53
C TYR A 83 5.66 -2.27 -24.70
N PRO A 84 5.15 -2.69 -25.89
CA PRO A 84 5.07 -1.80 -27.05
C PRO A 84 4.29 -0.52 -26.74
N ALA A 85 4.78 0.62 -27.26
CA ALA A 85 4.08 1.91 -27.14
C ALA A 85 2.72 1.91 -27.84
N ASN A 86 2.64 1.24 -29.01
CA ASN A 86 1.39 1.09 -29.74
C ASN A 86 0.41 0.19 -29.02
N TYR A 87 -0.84 0.63 -28.87
CA TYR A 87 -1.88 -0.06 -28.12
C TYR A 87 -2.15 -1.48 -28.68
N ASN A 88 -2.35 -1.63 -29.98
CA ASN A 88 -2.69 -2.92 -30.57
C ASN A 88 -1.56 -3.95 -30.39
N GLN A 89 -0.32 -3.54 -30.53
CA GLN A 89 0.84 -4.41 -30.27
C GLN A 89 0.93 -4.78 -28.79
N CYS A 90 0.65 -3.85 -27.89
CA CYS A 90 0.65 -4.10 -26.46
C CYS A 90 -0.38 -5.15 -26.05
N ILE A 91 -1.64 -5.00 -26.52
CA ILE A 91 -2.70 -5.98 -26.17
C ILE A 91 -2.42 -7.37 -26.70
N GLU A 92 -1.75 -7.50 -27.85
CA GLU A 92 -1.35 -8.81 -28.39
C GLU A 92 -0.23 -9.46 -27.56
N VAL A 93 0.74 -8.66 -27.07
CA VAL A 93 1.76 -9.15 -26.13
C VAL A 93 1.10 -9.62 -24.85
N ALA A 94 0.27 -8.78 -24.23
CA ALA A 94 -0.43 -9.09 -22.98
C ALA A 94 -1.30 -10.36 -23.10
N LYS A 95 -1.99 -10.54 -24.23
CA LYS A 95 -2.79 -11.74 -24.50
C LYS A 95 -1.94 -13.00 -24.60
N ARG A 96 -0.81 -12.94 -25.31
CA ARG A 96 0.13 -14.07 -25.39
C ARG A 96 0.71 -14.42 -24.02
N GLU A 97 1.13 -13.44 -23.24
CA GLU A 97 1.66 -13.65 -21.89
C GLU A 97 0.62 -14.29 -20.98
N LYS A 98 -0.61 -13.80 -20.99
CA LYS A 98 -1.73 -14.40 -20.24
C LYS A 98 -1.96 -15.85 -20.64
N ASN A 99 -2.05 -16.15 -21.95
CA ASN A 99 -2.31 -17.49 -22.44
C ASN A 99 -1.17 -18.47 -22.11
N ALA A 100 0.07 -17.99 -22.10
CA ALA A 100 1.25 -18.77 -21.75
C ALA A 100 1.52 -18.83 -20.23
N ASN A 101 0.70 -18.16 -19.41
CA ASN A 101 0.98 -17.96 -17.98
C ASN A 101 2.42 -17.48 -17.74
N ALA A 102 2.87 -16.52 -18.56
CA ALA A 102 4.24 -16.04 -18.57
C ALA A 102 4.62 -15.29 -17.29
N ARG A 103 5.92 -15.20 -17.02
CA ARG A 103 6.47 -14.40 -15.92
C ARG A 103 7.52 -13.43 -16.47
N PRO A 104 7.08 -12.31 -17.08
CA PRO A 104 8.01 -11.29 -17.57
C PRO A 104 8.92 -10.81 -16.44
N ALA A 105 10.22 -10.70 -16.70
CA ALA A 105 11.16 -10.21 -15.72
C ALA A 105 10.85 -8.75 -15.34
N VAL A 106 10.91 -8.44 -14.05
CA VAL A 106 10.64 -7.11 -13.49
C VAL A 106 11.90 -6.48 -12.94
N ARG A 107 11.99 -5.15 -13.06
CA ARG A 107 13.11 -4.33 -12.61
C ARG A 107 12.99 -3.99 -11.14
N GLY A 108 14.12 -3.86 -10.49
CA GLY A 108 14.19 -3.45 -9.10
C GLY A 108 13.53 -4.45 -8.17
N ASP A 109 13.46 -4.07 -6.93
CA ASP A 109 12.80 -4.83 -5.86
C ASP A 109 12.42 -3.91 -4.71
N VAL A 110 11.43 -4.34 -3.91
CA VAL A 110 11.04 -3.72 -2.65
C VAL A 110 10.78 -4.82 -1.64
N ARG A 111 11.27 -4.66 -0.44
CA ARG A 111 11.02 -5.65 0.61
C ARG A 111 9.58 -5.52 1.12
N VAL A 112 8.68 -6.28 0.51
CA VAL A 112 7.24 -6.34 0.92
C VAL A 112 7.11 -6.74 2.38
N GLU A 113 8.04 -7.54 2.89
CA GLU A 113 8.10 -8.00 4.27
C GLU A 113 8.20 -6.87 5.29
N ASP A 114 8.74 -5.70 4.89
CA ASP A 114 8.90 -4.53 5.75
C ASP A 114 7.60 -3.72 5.91
N TYR A 115 6.49 -4.12 5.26
CA TYR A 115 5.22 -3.42 5.26
C TYR A 115 4.10 -4.27 5.87
N ASP A 116 3.10 -3.60 6.45
CA ASP A 116 1.93 -4.24 7.05
C ASP A 116 0.76 -4.30 6.07
N VAL A 117 0.60 -3.21 5.28
CA VAL A 117 -0.48 -3.04 4.31
C VAL A 117 0.09 -2.77 2.93
N ILE A 118 -0.30 -3.56 1.96
CA ILE A 118 0.11 -3.40 0.56
C ILE A 118 -1.11 -3.13 -0.31
N TYR A 119 -1.18 -1.92 -0.85
CA TYR A 119 -2.12 -1.55 -1.91
C TYR A 119 -1.55 -2.03 -3.23
N LEU A 120 -2.17 -3.07 -3.82
CA LEU A 120 -1.68 -3.70 -5.05
C LEU A 120 -2.47 -3.20 -6.25
N GLY A 121 -1.82 -2.41 -7.11
CA GLY A 121 -2.42 -1.74 -8.26
C GLY A 121 -2.07 -2.33 -9.60
N TYR A 122 -3.07 -2.44 -10.50
CA TYR A 122 -2.87 -2.96 -11.86
C TYR A 122 -3.97 -2.50 -12.83
N PRO A 123 -3.68 -2.38 -14.13
CA PRO A 123 -4.73 -2.27 -15.14
C PRO A 123 -5.40 -3.63 -15.37
N ASN A 124 -6.69 -3.62 -15.65
CA ASN A 124 -7.40 -4.83 -16.03
C ASN A 124 -7.11 -5.16 -17.52
N TRP A 125 -6.24 -6.12 -17.76
CA TRP A 125 -5.86 -6.59 -19.08
C TRP A 125 -6.48 -7.97 -19.38
N TRP A 126 -7.46 -8.00 -20.29
CA TRP A 126 -8.15 -9.23 -20.65
C TRP A 126 -8.87 -9.95 -19.48
N GLY A 127 -9.43 -9.17 -18.54
CA GLY A 127 -10.07 -9.70 -17.33
C GLY A 127 -9.06 -10.25 -16.31
N GLU A 128 -7.80 -9.80 -16.38
CA GLU A 128 -6.69 -10.32 -15.57
C GLU A 128 -5.75 -9.19 -15.14
N MET A 129 -4.90 -9.46 -14.14
CA MET A 129 -3.71 -8.65 -13.87
C MET A 129 -2.67 -8.87 -14.97
N PRO A 130 -1.87 -7.87 -15.34
CA PRO A 130 -0.69 -8.08 -16.18
C PRO A 130 0.23 -9.14 -15.57
N MET A 131 0.82 -9.99 -16.41
CA MET A 131 1.61 -11.13 -15.93
C MET A 131 2.87 -10.72 -15.14
N ALA A 132 3.36 -9.50 -15.34
CA ALA A 132 4.40 -8.88 -14.53
C ALA A 132 4.02 -8.72 -13.04
N VAL A 133 2.73 -8.52 -12.75
CA VAL A 133 2.24 -8.45 -11.36
C VAL A 133 2.38 -9.79 -10.67
N TYR A 134 2.13 -10.90 -11.37
CA TYR A 134 2.39 -12.24 -10.83
C TYR A 134 3.87 -12.48 -10.58
N THR A 135 4.75 -12.02 -11.49
CA THR A 135 6.21 -12.11 -11.28
C THR A 135 6.61 -11.39 -9.99
N PHE A 136 6.04 -10.22 -9.72
CA PHE A 136 6.27 -9.47 -8.48
C PHE A 136 5.74 -10.25 -7.28
N ILE A 137 4.49 -10.69 -7.33
CA ILE A 137 3.86 -11.40 -6.19
C ILE A 137 4.66 -12.64 -5.79
N GLU A 138 5.11 -13.44 -6.75
CA GLU A 138 5.80 -14.71 -6.52
C GLU A 138 7.23 -14.56 -5.94
N LYS A 139 7.77 -13.33 -5.88
CA LYS A 139 9.08 -13.05 -5.29
C LYS A 139 9.03 -12.83 -3.78
N HIS A 140 7.86 -12.61 -3.18
CA HIS A 140 7.73 -12.13 -1.81
C HIS A 140 6.92 -13.08 -0.92
N ASP A 141 7.17 -12.98 0.39
CA ASP A 141 6.36 -13.63 1.42
C ASP A 141 5.21 -12.70 1.85
N TRP A 142 4.00 -13.20 1.71
CA TRP A 142 2.76 -12.47 2.01
C TRP A 142 2.14 -12.81 3.36
N HIS A 143 2.74 -13.73 4.13
CA HIS A 143 2.21 -14.14 5.43
C HIS A 143 2.08 -12.96 6.40
N GLY A 144 0.88 -12.84 6.98
CA GLY A 144 0.56 -11.77 7.92
C GLY A 144 0.36 -10.39 7.31
N LYS A 145 0.45 -10.24 5.98
CA LYS A 145 0.21 -8.98 5.29
C LYS A 145 -1.27 -8.74 5.03
N THR A 146 -1.65 -7.46 4.98
CA THR A 146 -2.96 -7.06 4.44
C THR A 146 -2.78 -6.53 3.03
N VAL A 147 -3.42 -7.17 2.04
CA VAL A 147 -3.39 -6.75 0.64
C VAL A 147 -4.71 -6.11 0.25
N VAL A 148 -4.65 -4.92 -0.32
CA VAL A 148 -5.81 -4.14 -0.74
C VAL A 148 -5.71 -3.88 -2.25
N PRO A 149 -6.34 -4.70 -3.10
CA PRO A 149 -6.20 -4.59 -4.54
C PRO A 149 -6.95 -3.38 -5.09
N PHE A 150 -6.40 -2.76 -6.13
CA PHE A 150 -7.13 -1.79 -6.94
C PHE A 150 -6.78 -1.94 -8.41
N CYS A 151 -7.75 -1.71 -9.27
CA CYS A 151 -7.51 -1.77 -10.71
C CYS A 151 -8.02 -0.54 -11.45
N THR A 152 -7.35 -0.24 -12.56
CA THR A 152 -7.89 0.65 -13.58
C THR A 152 -8.46 -0.15 -14.75
N HIS A 153 -9.57 0.30 -15.31
CA HIS A 153 -10.31 -0.40 -16.37
C HIS A 153 -11.09 0.57 -17.25
N GLU A 154 -11.68 0.09 -18.35
CA GLU A 154 -12.60 0.86 -19.19
C GLU A 154 -13.98 0.18 -19.36
N GLY A 155 -14.54 -0.29 -18.23
CA GLY A 155 -15.87 -0.88 -18.17
C GLY A 155 -15.92 -2.29 -17.57
N SER A 156 -14.79 -2.99 -17.47
CA SER A 156 -14.72 -4.38 -16.98
C SER A 156 -14.70 -4.51 -15.45
N GLY A 157 -14.44 -3.42 -14.71
CA GLY A 157 -14.28 -3.48 -13.25
C GLY A 157 -13.10 -4.38 -12.84
N LEU A 158 -13.20 -4.97 -11.67
CA LEU A 158 -12.19 -5.90 -11.15
C LEU A 158 -12.17 -7.26 -11.87
N SER A 159 -13.23 -7.66 -12.56
CA SER A 159 -13.32 -8.95 -13.28
C SER A 159 -12.96 -10.20 -12.47
N GLY A 160 -13.13 -10.14 -11.15
CA GLY A 160 -12.79 -11.23 -10.24
C GLY A 160 -11.30 -11.37 -9.93
N THR A 161 -10.48 -10.37 -10.25
CA THR A 161 -9.04 -10.35 -9.95
C THR A 161 -8.75 -10.36 -8.45
N GLU A 162 -9.66 -9.91 -7.58
CA GLU A 162 -9.52 -10.01 -6.12
C GLU A 162 -9.29 -11.47 -5.67
N ARG A 163 -10.04 -12.44 -6.24
CA ARG A 163 -9.83 -13.86 -5.94
C ARG A 163 -8.49 -14.37 -6.42
N ARG A 164 -7.99 -13.83 -7.54
CA ARG A 164 -6.66 -14.17 -8.05
C ARG A 164 -5.55 -13.60 -7.18
N VAL A 165 -5.71 -12.35 -6.71
CA VAL A 165 -4.81 -11.77 -5.71
C VAL A 165 -4.81 -12.63 -4.44
N GLN A 166 -6.00 -13.02 -3.93
CA GLN A 166 -6.10 -13.89 -2.75
C GLN A 166 -5.37 -15.22 -2.95
N SER A 167 -5.48 -15.82 -4.14
CA SER A 167 -4.79 -17.09 -4.43
C SER A 167 -3.29 -16.92 -4.63
N ALA A 168 -2.85 -15.78 -5.17
CA ALA A 168 -1.44 -15.54 -5.48
C ALA A 168 -0.65 -15.02 -4.26
N CYS A 169 -1.28 -14.23 -3.39
CA CYS A 169 -0.68 -13.73 -2.15
C CYS A 169 -1.02 -14.68 -0.99
N GLU A 170 -0.48 -15.90 -1.03
CA GLU A 170 -0.75 -16.92 -0.02
C GLU A 170 -0.34 -16.43 1.39
N GLY A 171 -1.21 -16.64 2.38
CA GLY A 171 -0.99 -16.18 3.75
C GLY A 171 -1.40 -14.74 4.03
N ALA A 172 -1.75 -13.95 3.01
CA ALA A 172 -2.24 -12.59 3.18
C ALA A 172 -3.74 -12.54 3.48
N LYS A 173 -4.15 -11.49 4.20
CA LYS A 173 -5.55 -11.07 4.28
C LYS A 173 -5.84 -10.12 3.11
N VAL A 174 -6.64 -10.54 2.14
CA VAL A 174 -7.04 -9.69 1.02
C VAL A 174 -8.36 -9.00 1.32
N LEU A 175 -8.38 -7.68 1.23
CA LEU A 175 -9.57 -6.86 1.46
C LEU A 175 -10.32 -6.58 0.14
N LYS A 176 -11.50 -5.97 0.27
CA LYS A 176 -12.31 -5.55 -0.89
C LYS A 176 -11.58 -4.52 -1.73
N GLY A 177 -11.45 -4.80 -3.01
CA GLY A 177 -10.74 -3.96 -3.97
C GLY A 177 -11.53 -2.75 -4.46
N LEU A 178 -10.80 -1.83 -5.12
CA LEU A 178 -11.35 -0.68 -5.82
C LEU A 178 -11.17 -0.83 -7.33
N ALA A 179 -12.18 -0.48 -8.12
CA ALA A 179 -12.07 -0.34 -9.56
C ALA A 179 -12.31 1.12 -9.97
N VAL A 180 -11.37 1.72 -10.70
CA VAL A 180 -11.44 3.10 -11.19
C VAL A 180 -11.35 3.08 -12.72
N ARG A 181 -12.25 3.81 -13.40
CA ARG A 181 -12.09 3.98 -14.86
C ARG A 181 -10.84 4.79 -15.15
N GLY A 182 -10.01 4.29 -16.08
CA GLY A 182 -8.80 4.98 -16.50
C GLY A 182 -9.08 6.37 -17.06
N ALA A 183 -10.13 6.50 -17.88
CA ALA A 183 -10.58 7.79 -18.39
C ALA A 183 -10.97 8.75 -17.25
N THR A 184 -11.56 8.27 -16.16
CA THR A 184 -11.86 9.10 -14.99
C THR A 184 -10.58 9.54 -14.28
N ALA A 185 -9.60 8.62 -14.11
CA ALA A 185 -8.31 8.97 -13.49
C ALA A 185 -7.57 10.06 -14.28
N GLN A 186 -7.62 10.02 -15.62
CA GLN A 186 -6.97 11.01 -16.52
C GLN A 186 -7.71 12.34 -16.59
N ASN A 187 -9.02 12.31 -16.79
CA ASN A 187 -9.78 13.49 -17.20
C ASN A 187 -10.59 14.11 -16.05
N GLU A 188 -10.85 13.35 -14.99
CA GLU A 188 -11.67 13.76 -13.86
C GLU A 188 -11.00 13.39 -12.52
N PRO A 189 -9.75 13.86 -12.25
CA PRO A 189 -8.98 13.39 -11.09
C PRO A 189 -9.68 13.64 -9.75
N ALA A 190 -10.47 14.70 -9.62
CA ALA A 190 -11.25 14.96 -8.41
C ALA A 190 -12.35 13.89 -8.17
N THR A 191 -12.98 13.38 -9.24
CA THR A 191 -13.95 12.28 -9.18
C THR A 191 -13.27 10.98 -8.77
N ALA A 192 -12.11 10.69 -9.34
CA ALA A 192 -11.29 9.53 -8.95
C ALA A 192 -10.88 9.59 -7.48
N LEU A 193 -10.36 10.72 -7.03
CA LEU A 193 -9.94 10.94 -5.63
C LEU A 193 -11.10 10.74 -4.65
N LYS A 194 -12.28 11.28 -4.97
CA LYS A 194 -13.47 11.08 -4.13
C LYS A 194 -13.83 9.59 -3.96
N ALA A 195 -13.74 8.81 -5.03
CA ALA A 195 -13.97 7.37 -4.98
C ALA A 195 -12.93 6.65 -4.13
N ILE A 196 -11.65 7.02 -4.28
CA ILE A 196 -10.52 6.49 -3.49
C ILE A 196 -10.74 6.78 -2.00
N MET A 197 -11.01 8.03 -1.62
CA MET A 197 -11.23 8.42 -0.22
C MET A 197 -12.42 7.68 0.40
N SER A 198 -13.52 7.50 -0.35
CA SER A 198 -14.68 6.73 0.10
C SER A 198 -14.32 5.26 0.32
N TRP A 199 -13.53 4.68 -0.58
CA TRP A 199 -13.07 3.29 -0.46
C TRP A 199 -12.12 3.10 0.73
N LEU A 200 -11.12 3.97 0.90
CA LEU A 200 -10.17 3.91 2.02
C LEU A 200 -10.89 3.97 3.38
N LYS A 201 -11.90 4.82 3.53
CA LYS A 201 -12.73 4.86 4.76
C LYS A 201 -13.43 3.55 5.07
N ASN A 202 -13.76 2.75 4.05
CA ASN A 202 -14.46 1.47 4.20
C ASN A 202 -13.51 0.28 4.40
N THR A 203 -12.19 0.46 4.25
CA THR A 203 -11.21 -0.61 4.48
C THR A 203 -10.94 -0.85 5.96
N ASN A 204 -11.25 0.11 6.84
CA ASN A 204 -11.02 0.06 8.30
C ASN A 204 -9.56 -0.35 8.65
N LEU A 205 -8.58 0.27 7.99
CA LEU A 205 -7.13 0.04 8.17
C LEU A 205 -6.52 1.02 9.18
#